data_723256bea749a6293077ae6e2a8d5680
#
_entry.id   723256bea749a6293077ae6e2a8d5680
#
_cell.length_a   1.000
_cell.length_b   1.000
_cell.length_c   1.000
_cell.angle_alpha   90.00
_cell.angle_beta   90.00
_cell.angle_gamma   90.00
#
_symmetry.space_group_name_H-M   'P 1'
#
loop_
_entity.id
_entity.type
_entity.pdbx_description
1 polymer ?
#
loop_
_entity_poly.entity_id
_entity_poly.type
_entity_poly.pdbx_seq_one_letter_code
_entity_poly.pdbx_strand_id
1 'polypeptide(L)'
;MEYKKCYICGGIASEVHHVIFRSKNPALIKSPINLKNLCHDCHYKIHFSNSSEGRELDLKLKLKLQNELELQFDKSYLTFQDIKDVLKITDKLLTKMLKTLKTKDGKYEREEVIRKIMGGVLYVEKTKWNNDWKEQLRRNAK
;
A
#
# COMPACT_ATOMS: atom_id res chain seq x y z
N MET A 1 27.62 -9.16 -11.37
CA MET A 1 26.33 -8.51 -11.59
C MET A 1 25.30 -9.10 -10.64
N GLU A 2 24.77 -8.28 -9.76
CA GLU A 2 23.75 -8.75 -8.81
C GLU A 2 22.37 -8.73 -9.48
N TYR A 3 21.70 -9.86 -9.43
CA TYR A 3 20.32 -9.97 -9.91
C TYR A 3 19.36 -9.58 -8.78
N LYS A 4 18.36 -8.79 -9.10
CA LYS A 4 17.28 -8.49 -8.17
C LYS A 4 16.38 -9.72 -8.05
N LYS A 5 15.97 -10.02 -6.82
CA LYS A 5 15.09 -11.15 -6.55
C LYS A 5 13.63 -10.73 -6.63
N CYS A 6 12.80 -11.61 -7.19
CA CYS A 6 11.37 -11.45 -7.15
C CYS A 6 10.89 -11.44 -5.69
N TYR A 7 10.14 -10.43 -5.33
CA TYR A 7 9.64 -10.25 -3.97
C TYR A 7 8.66 -11.35 -3.54
N ILE A 8 8.02 -12.01 -4.49
CA ILE A 8 7.03 -13.06 -4.23
C ILE A 8 7.66 -14.45 -4.21
N CYS A 9 8.33 -14.85 -5.29
CA CYS A 9 8.82 -16.23 -5.43
C CYS A 9 10.33 -16.40 -5.18
N GLY A 10 11.08 -15.31 -5.07
CA GLY A 10 12.53 -15.36 -4.86
C GLY A 10 13.34 -15.64 -6.13
N GLY A 11 12.71 -15.84 -7.27
CA GLY A 11 13.39 -16.01 -8.55
C GLY A 11 13.99 -14.68 -9.04
N ILE A 12 14.48 -14.69 -10.29
CA ILE A 12 15.07 -13.49 -10.88
C ILE A 12 13.95 -12.51 -11.26
N ALA A 13 14.01 -11.29 -10.73
CA ALA A 13 13.07 -10.24 -11.07
C ALA A 13 13.47 -9.55 -12.37
N SER A 14 12.49 -9.29 -13.20
CA SER A 14 12.67 -8.60 -14.48
C SER A 14 11.83 -7.34 -14.62
N GLU A 15 10.88 -7.11 -13.70
CA GLU A 15 9.93 -6.02 -13.80
C GLU A 15 9.77 -5.31 -12.45
N VAL A 16 9.36 -4.04 -12.50
CA VAL A 16 9.04 -3.26 -11.31
C VAL A 16 7.52 -3.13 -11.20
N HIS A 17 6.98 -3.57 -10.08
CA HIS A 17 5.56 -3.52 -9.80
C HIS A 17 5.22 -2.38 -8.86
N HIS A 18 4.15 -1.66 -9.16
CA HIS A 18 3.56 -0.66 -8.28
C HIS A 18 2.51 -1.34 -7.40
N VAL A 19 2.77 -1.45 -6.09
CA VAL A 19 1.85 -2.11 -5.16
C VAL A 19 0.50 -1.40 -5.16
N ILE A 20 0.51 -0.08 -4.98
CA ILE A 20 -0.66 0.75 -5.22
C ILE A 20 -0.60 1.18 -6.68
N PHE A 21 -1.60 0.79 -7.45
CA PHE A 21 -1.62 1.03 -8.89
C PHE A 21 -1.59 2.52 -9.22
N ARG A 22 -0.99 2.86 -10.34
CA ARG A 22 -0.85 4.26 -10.78
C ARG A 22 -2.19 4.99 -10.84
N SER A 23 -3.25 4.29 -11.22
CA SER A 23 -4.60 4.86 -11.29
C SER A 23 -5.20 5.17 -9.93
N LYS A 24 -4.74 4.49 -8.87
CA LYS A 24 -5.26 4.67 -7.51
C LYS A 24 -4.56 5.78 -6.75
N ASN A 25 -3.25 5.91 -6.96
CA ASN A 25 -2.47 6.99 -6.34
C ASN A 25 -1.26 7.33 -7.20
N PRO A 26 -1.40 8.26 -8.15
CA PRO A 26 -0.29 8.63 -9.04
C PRO A 26 0.90 9.28 -8.34
N ALA A 27 0.72 9.80 -7.13
CA ALA A 27 1.82 10.39 -6.37
C ALA A 27 2.90 9.38 -6.00
N LEU A 28 2.56 8.07 -5.98
CA LEU A 28 3.47 7.01 -5.56
C LEU A 28 4.20 6.32 -6.70
N ILE A 29 4.10 6.82 -7.92
CA ILE A 29 4.73 6.16 -9.09
C ILE A 29 6.23 5.96 -8.89
N LYS A 30 6.91 6.92 -8.26
CA LYS A 30 8.35 6.85 -8.00
C LYS A 30 8.69 6.63 -6.53
N SER A 31 7.71 6.42 -5.67
CA SER A 31 7.95 6.21 -4.24
C SER A 31 8.56 4.82 -4.00
N PRO A 32 9.77 4.74 -3.41
CA PRO A 32 10.45 3.44 -3.23
C PRO A 32 9.63 2.43 -2.43
N ILE A 33 8.88 2.87 -1.42
CA ILE A 33 8.07 1.98 -0.58
C ILE A 33 6.97 1.27 -1.40
N ASN A 34 6.53 1.90 -2.49
CA ASN A 34 5.48 1.36 -3.37
C ASN A 34 6.01 0.45 -4.48
N LEU A 35 7.33 0.36 -4.64
CA LEU A 35 7.93 -0.38 -5.75
C LEU A 35 8.48 -1.71 -5.27
N LYS A 36 8.11 -2.79 -5.96
CA LYS A 36 8.62 -4.14 -5.70
C LYS A 36 9.11 -4.76 -6.99
N ASN A 37 10.23 -5.46 -6.91
CA ASN A 37 10.78 -6.18 -8.05
C ASN A 37 10.08 -7.53 -8.16
N LEU A 38 9.52 -7.82 -9.32
CA LEU A 38 8.83 -9.08 -9.58
C LEU A 38 9.37 -9.75 -10.85
N CYS A 39 9.30 -11.08 -10.88
CA CYS A 39 9.50 -11.80 -12.13
C CYS A 39 8.25 -11.62 -13.01
N HIS A 40 8.41 -11.91 -14.30
CA HIS A 40 7.32 -11.77 -15.26
C HIS A 40 6.08 -12.59 -14.85
N ASP A 41 6.28 -13.83 -14.44
CA ASP A 41 5.16 -14.73 -14.09
C ASP A 41 4.34 -14.23 -12.90
N CYS A 42 5.00 -13.80 -11.83
CA CYS A 42 4.30 -13.26 -10.65
C CYS A 42 3.57 -11.96 -10.98
N HIS A 43 4.22 -11.10 -11.75
CA HIS A 43 3.62 -9.82 -12.18
C HIS A 43 2.41 -10.06 -13.09
N TYR A 44 2.52 -11.01 -14.03
CA TYR A 44 1.43 -11.41 -14.91
C TYR A 44 0.22 -11.93 -14.11
N LYS A 45 0.43 -12.77 -13.12
CA LYS A 45 -0.65 -13.32 -12.28
C LYS A 45 -1.46 -12.22 -11.61
N ILE A 46 -0.80 -11.16 -11.16
CA ILE A 46 -1.48 -10.05 -10.49
C ILE A 46 -2.36 -9.26 -11.46
N HIS A 47 -1.85 -8.93 -12.63
CA HIS A 47 -2.52 -8.01 -13.56
C HIS A 47 -3.45 -8.67 -14.59
N PHE A 48 -3.11 -9.84 -15.06
CA PHE A 48 -3.76 -10.42 -16.24
C PHE A 48 -4.46 -11.75 -16.00
N SER A 49 -4.18 -12.38 -14.87
CA SER A 49 -4.84 -13.62 -14.49
C SER A 49 -6.07 -13.31 -13.64
N ASN A 50 -7.25 -13.73 -14.09
CA ASN A 50 -8.48 -13.62 -13.30
C ASN A 50 -8.55 -14.72 -12.22
N SER A 51 -7.43 -15.28 -11.83
CA SER A 51 -7.36 -16.33 -10.82
C SER A 51 -7.48 -15.77 -9.41
N SER A 52 -7.98 -16.59 -8.50
CA SER A 52 -7.98 -16.27 -7.08
C SER A 52 -6.56 -16.10 -6.55
N GLU A 53 -5.59 -16.84 -7.11
CA GLU A 53 -4.18 -16.72 -6.75
C GLU A 53 -3.63 -15.32 -7.02
N GLY A 54 -3.92 -14.75 -8.19
CA GLY A 54 -3.49 -13.40 -8.55
C GLY A 54 -4.07 -12.35 -7.61
N ARG A 55 -5.34 -12.47 -7.30
CA ARG A 55 -6.01 -11.56 -6.34
C ARG A 55 -5.42 -11.66 -4.94
N GLU A 56 -5.08 -12.87 -4.50
CA GLU A 56 -4.46 -13.09 -3.18
C GLU A 56 -3.06 -12.49 -3.13
N LEU A 57 -2.28 -12.63 -4.20
CA LEU A 57 -0.94 -12.03 -4.27
C LEU A 57 -1.02 -10.50 -4.21
N ASP A 58 -1.94 -9.91 -4.95
CA ASP A 58 -2.14 -8.46 -4.94
C ASP A 58 -2.52 -7.97 -3.53
N LEU A 59 -3.49 -8.64 -2.91
CA LEU A 59 -3.92 -8.30 -1.56
C LEU A 59 -2.77 -8.44 -0.56
N LYS A 60 -2.00 -9.50 -0.66
CA LYS A 60 -0.86 -9.74 0.22
C LYS A 60 0.19 -8.64 0.13
N LEU A 61 0.51 -8.18 -1.08
CA LEU A 61 1.44 -7.07 -1.27
C LEU A 61 0.90 -5.77 -0.67
N LYS A 62 -0.37 -5.49 -0.87
CA LYS A 62 -1.02 -4.30 -0.32
C LYS A 62 -1.06 -4.32 1.21
N LEU A 63 -1.36 -5.47 1.80
CA LEU A 63 -1.33 -5.64 3.26
C LEU A 63 0.07 -5.43 3.84
N LYS A 64 1.09 -5.95 3.17
CA LYS A 64 2.48 -5.74 3.61
C LYS A 64 2.87 -4.26 3.55
N LEU A 65 2.47 -3.57 2.50
CA LEU A 65 2.72 -2.13 2.39
C LEU A 65 1.99 -1.36 3.50
N GLN A 66 0.73 -1.67 3.73
CA GLN A 66 -0.05 -1.03 4.79
C GLN A 66 0.58 -1.26 6.16
N ASN A 67 0.99 -2.48 6.46
CA ASN A 67 1.65 -2.82 7.72
C ASN A 67 2.97 -2.04 7.87
N GLU A 68 3.74 -1.91 6.80
CA GLU A 68 4.97 -1.14 6.81
C GLU A 68 4.71 0.34 7.09
N LEU A 69 3.68 0.91 6.47
CA LEU A 69 3.27 2.29 6.74
C LEU A 69 2.85 2.48 8.20
N GLU A 70 2.11 1.52 8.74
CA GLU A 70 1.69 1.56 10.14
C GLU A 70 2.87 1.52 11.10
N LEU A 71 3.92 0.79 10.76
CA LEU A 71 5.15 0.74 11.56
C LEU A 71 5.98 2.03 11.41
N GLN A 72 6.05 2.58 10.21
CA GLN A 72 6.82 3.80 9.95
C GLN A 72 6.17 5.05 10.55
N PHE A 73 4.84 5.10 10.53
CA PHE A 73 4.07 6.21 11.09
C PHE A 73 3.65 5.85 12.53
N ASP A 74 4.50 6.16 13.47
CA ASP A 74 4.34 5.79 14.89
C ASP A 74 3.61 6.82 15.74
N LYS A 75 3.14 7.93 15.16
CA LYS A 75 2.45 9.01 15.86
C LYS A 75 1.00 9.09 15.40
N SER A 76 0.11 9.53 16.30
CA SER A 76 -1.31 9.72 15.99
C SER A 76 -1.56 10.82 14.96
N TYR A 77 -0.70 11.83 14.96
CA TYR A 77 -0.75 12.95 14.02
C TYR A 77 0.63 13.13 13.38
N LEU A 78 0.63 13.31 12.06
CA LEU A 78 1.83 13.37 11.24
C LEU A 78 2.01 14.75 10.64
N THR A 79 3.25 15.24 10.64
CA THR A 79 3.60 16.45 9.91
C THR A 79 3.80 16.13 8.44
N PHE A 80 3.80 17.18 7.61
CA PHE A 80 4.16 17.05 6.20
C PHE A 80 5.52 16.37 6.03
N GLN A 81 6.49 16.76 6.84
CA GLN A 81 7.84 16.19 6.78
C GLN A 81 7.89 14.72 7.18
N ASP A 82 7.12 14.33 8.22
CA ASP A 82 7.03 12.91 8.63
C ASP A 82 6.57 12.03 7.45
N ILE A 83 5.57 12.49 6.72
CA ILE A 83 5.01 11.75 5.58
C ILE A 83 6.01 11.72 4.43
N LYS A 84 6.63 12.86 4.14
CA LYS A 84 7.64 12.96 3.08
C LYS A 84 8.83 12.03 3.32
N ASP A 85 9.30 11.96 4.55
CA ASP A 85 10.45 11.12 4.91
C ASP A 85 10.20 9.64 4.64
N VAL A 86 8.97 9.18 4.82
CA VAL A 86 8.58 7.78 4.56
C VAL A 86 8.36 7.54 3.07
N LEU A 87 7.63 8.41 2.39
CA LEU A 87 7.25 8.21 0.99
C LEU A 87 8.35 8.59 0.00
N LYS A 88 9.25 9.50 0.38
CA LYS A 88 10.35 9.98 -0.47
C LYS A 88 9.87 10.45 -1.84
N ILE A 89 8.84 11.28 -1.84
CA ILE A 89 8.29 11.92 -3.02
C ILE A 89 8.51 13.43 -2.94
N THR A 90 8.31 14.13 -4.05
CA THR A 90 8.51 15.58 -4.11
C THR A 90 7.45 16.32 -3.29
N ASP A 91 7.77 17.53 -2.86
CA ASP A 91 6.81 18.39 -2.14
C ASP A 91 5.55 18.63 -2.96
N LYS A 92 5.71 18.81 -4.26
CA LYS A 92 4.59 19.04 -5.19
C LYS A 92 3.63 17.85 -5.22
N LEU A 93 4.16 16.63 -5.34
CA LEU A 93 3.34 15.41 -5.34
C LEU A 93 2.67 15.20 -4.00
N LEU A 94 3.39 15.41 -2.90
CA LEU A 94 2.84 15.23 -1.57
C LEU A 94 1.75 16.26 -1.27
N THR A 95 1.98 17.53 -1.61
CA THR A 95 0.98 18.59 -1.44
C THR A 95 -0.30 18.25 -2.19
N LYS A 96 -0.18 17.77 -3.42
CA LYS A 96 -1.33 17.38 -4.24
C LYS A 96 -2.07 16.17 -3.61
N MET A 97 -1.33 15.18 -3.12
CA MET A 97 -1.92 13.99 -2.49
C MET A 97 -2.69 14.35 -1.23
N LEU A 98 -2.13 15.24 -0.39
CA LEU A 98 -2.71 15.60 0.90
C LEU A 98 -3.78 16.69 0.82
N LYS A 99 -4.01 17.26 -0.35
CA LYS A 99 -4.89 18.41 -0.56
C LYS A 99 -6.30 18.22 0.00
N THR A 100 -6.83 17.01 -0.09
CA THR A 100 -8.20 16.69 0.34
C THR A 100 -8.30 16.31 1.82
N LEU A 101 -7.18 16.14 2.49
CA LEU A 101 -7.15 15.75 3.90
C LEU A 101 -7.25 16.99 4.81
N LYS A 102 -8.02 16.85 5.88
CA LYS A 102 -8.13 17.88 6.89
C LYS A 102 -6.94 17.83 7.83
N THR A 103 -6.53 19.00 8.31
CA THR A 103 -5.45 19.09 9.30
C THR A 103 -6.01 19.54 10.66
N LYS A 104 -5.34 19.10 11.71
CA LYS A 104 -5.56 19.57 13.07
C LYS A 104 -4.23 20.10 13.59
N ASP A 105 -4.19 21.41 13.89
CA ASP A 105 -2.97 22.10 14.33
C ASP A 105 -1.80 21.90 13.33
N GLY A 106 -2.12 21.92 12.02
CA GLY A 106 -1.14 21.75 10.96
C GLY A 106 -0.66 20.32 10.73
N LYS A 107 -1.25 19.35 11.41
CA LYS A 107 -0.88 17.94 11.32
C LYS A 107 -2.02 17.11 10.76
N TYR A 108 -1.67 15.98 10.13
CA TYR A 108 -2.61 15.05 9.51
C TYR A 108 -2.83 13.84 10.42
N GLU A 109 -4.06 13.38 10.50
CA GLU A 109 -4.38 12.16 11.24
C GLU A 109 -3.76 10.94 10.56
N ARG A 110 -3.09 10.10 11.34
CA ARG A 110 -2.34 8.93 10.87
C ARG A 110 -3.18 8.01 9.98
N GLU A 111 -4.36 7.62 10.44
CA GLU A 111 -5.22 6.68 9.70
C GLU A 111 -5.67 7.26 8.37
N GLU A 112 -6.03 8.54 8.33
CA GLU A 112 -6.43 9.20 7.10
C GLU A 112 -5.28 9.29 6.08
N VAL A 113 -4.06 9.50 6.56
CA VAL A 113 -2.87 9.52 5.72
C VAL A 113 -2.64 8.13 5.11
N ILE A 114 -2.66 7.09 5.93
CA ILE A 114 -2.46 5.72 5.47
C ILE A 114 -3.53 5.33 4.46
N ARG A 115 -4.79 5.64 4.75
CA ARG A 115 -5.92 5.38 3.85
C ARG A 115 -5.71 6.08 2.50
N LYS A 116 -5.27 7.33 2.52
CA LYS A 116 -5.00 8.09 1.29
C LYS A 116 -3.86 7.47 0.48
N ILE A 117 -2.78 7.09 1.15
CA ILE A 117 -1.65 6.42 0.49
C ILE A 117 -2.10 5.11 -0.16
N MET A 118 -2.93 4.33 0.52
CA MET A 118 -3.43 3.04 0.04
C MET A 118 -4.49 3.16 -1.06
N GLY A 119 -4.78 4.37 -1.54
CA GLY A 119 -5.76 4.58 -2.62
C GLY A 119 -7.20 4.69 -2.16
N GLY A 120 -7.42 5.00 -0.89
CA GLY A 120 -8.75 5.21 -0.33
C GLY A 120 -9.34 4.03 0.44
N VAL A 121 -8.63 2.91 0.52
CA VAL A 121 -9.12 1.68 1.15
C VAL A 121 -8.08 1.15 2.13
N LEU A 122 -8.54 0.74 3.31
CA LEU A 122 -7.71 -0.01 4.26
C LEU A 122 -8.02 -1.49 4.10
N TYR A 123 -6.97 -2.31 4.12
CA TYR A 123 -7.07 -3.75 3.89
C TYR A 123 -7.02 -4.50 5.22
N VAL A 124 -7.61 -5.70 5.25
CA VAL A 124 -7.66 -6.58 6.43
C VAL A 124 -7.01 -7.91 6.09
N GLU A 125 -6.20 -8.44 7.02
CA GLU A 125 -5.56 -9.74 6.82
C GLU A 125 -6.58 -10.86 6.66
N LYS A 126 -6.33 -11.73 5.67
CA LYS A 126 -7.21 -12.86 5.37
C LYS A 126 -7.33 -13.84 6.55
N THR A 127 -6.30 -13.98 7.36
CA THR A 127 -6.33 -14.82 8.56
C THR A 127 -7.31 -14.29 9.60
N LYS A 128 -7.38 -12.98 9.78
CA LYS A 128 -8.39 -12.35 10.63
C LYS A 128 -9.77 -12.52 10.02
N TRP A 129 -9.87 -12.50 8.69
CA TRP A 129 -11.11 -12.75 7.99
C TRP A 129 -11.63 -14.17 8.25
N ASN A 130 -10.77 -15.17 8.23
CA ASN A 130 -11.18 -16.56 8.45
C ASN A 130 -11.67 -16.80 9.87
N ASN A 131 -11.16 -16.03 10.86
CA ASN A 131 -11.49 -16.24 12.26
C ASN A 131 -12.60 -15.29 12.76
N ASP A 132 -12.57 -14.02 12.37
CA ASP A 132 -13.43 -13.00 12.96
C ASP A 132 -14.31 -12.25 11.96
N TRP A 133 -14.06 -12.39 10.66
CA TRP A 133 -14.77 -11.57 9.68
C TRP A 133 -16.28 -11.77 9.67
N LYS A 134 -16.72 -12.99 9.94
CA LYS A 134 -18.17 -13.31 10.04
C LYS A 134 -18.80 -12.57 11.20
N GLU A 135 -18.11 -12.50 12.32
CA GLU A 135 -18.59 -11.75 13.48
C GLU A 135 -18.56 -10.25 13.23
N GLN A 136 -17.54 -9.74 12.56
CA GLN A 136 -17.48 -8.33 12.18
C GLN A 136 -18.60 -7.96 11.24
N LEU A 137 -18.92 -8.81 10.27
CA LEU A 137 -20.07 -8.59 9.39
C LEU A 137 -21.39 -8.58 10.17
N ARG A 138 -21.56 -9.45 11.15
CA ARG A 138 -22.73 -9.46 12.01
C ARG A 138 -22.85 -8.18 12.82
N ARG A 139 -21.74 -7.69 13.36
CA ARG A 139 -21.73 -6.42 14.12
C ARG A 139 -22.05 -5.24 13.24
N ASN A 140 -21.58 -5.22 12.00
CA ASN A 140 -21.80 -4.13 11.06
C ASN A 140 -23.18 -4.18 10.40
N ALA A 141 -23.85 -5.31 10.43
CA ALA A 141 -25.19 -5.51 9.86
C ALA A 141 -26.34 -5.08 10.79
N LYS A 142 -26.01 -4.65 12.00
CA LYS A 142 -27.02 -4.17 12.97
C LYS A 142 -27.27 -2.69 12.85
#